data_79ddbb5af8f78fd346729e06c059d0fa
#
_entry.id   79ddbb5af8f78fd346729e06c059d0fa
#
_cell.length_a   1.000
_cell.length_b   1.000
_cell.length_c   1.000
_cell.angle_alpha   90.00
_cell.angle_beta   90.00
_cell.angle_gamma   90.00
#
_symmetry.space_group_name_H-M   'P 1'
#
loop_
_entity.id
_entity.type
_entity.pdbx_description
1 polymer ?
#
loop_
_entity_poly.entity_id
_entity_poly.type
_entity_poly.pdbx_seq_one_letter_code
_entity_poly.pdbx_strand_id
1 'polypeptide(L)'
;LGIRKFTKFLFQNLTSIAIVAGMTTSKNTQRTKFIFITGGVLSSLGKGLAAAAIGALLESRGLSVTFQKLDPYINVDPGTMNPFQHGEVFVTDDGAETDLDMGHYERYTNAVMSQKNNYTTGRIYHSVITKERRGEYLGGTVQVIPHITDEIKAAVLQLDGTADVAIIEIGGTVGDIEGLPFIEAIRQLRVDLGRGYALYIHLTLVPFIKAAGEVKTKPTQHSVRKLQADGIQPDILVCRTEVPIDDSLKDKMALFCNVPKDAVITAIDVD
;
A
#
# COMPACT_ATOMS: atom_id res chain seq x y z
N LEU A 1 -17.82 10.19 -11.10
CA LEU A 1 -18.31 9.15 -12.05
C LEU A 1 -17.26 8.09 -12.36
N GLY A 2 -15.97 8.45 -12.47
CA GLY A 2 -14.87 7.51 -12.75
C GLY A 2 -14.69 6.42 -11.70
N ILE A 3 -14.82 6.76 -10.43
CA ILE A 3 -14.63 5.87 -9.29
C ILE A 3 -15.67 4.74 -9.25
N ARG A 4 -16.95 5.02 -9.57
CA ARG A 4 -17.99 3.97 -9.63
C ARG A 4 -17.73 2.93 -10.72
N LYS A 5 -17.09 3.33 -11.83
CA LYS A 5 -16.72 2.39 -12.90
C LYS A 5 -15.44 1.62 -12.53
N PHE A 6 -14.47 2.27 -11.90
CA PHE A 6 -13.27 1.63 -11.36
C PHE A 6 -13.62 0.60 -10.27
N THR A 7 -14.49 0.95 -9.33
CA THR A 7 -15.03 0.02 -8.34
C THR A 7 -15.81 -1.13 -8.99
N LYS A 8 -16.65 -0.86 -9.99
CA LYS A 8 -17.39 -1.92 -10.68
C LYS A 8 -16.47 -2.90 -11.42
N PHE A 9 -15.39 -2.40 -11.97
CA PHE A 9 -14.39 -3.22 -12.67
C PHE A 9 -13.53 -4.04 -11.67
N LEU A 10 -13.08 -3.43 -10.57
CA LEU A 10 -12.45 -4.16 -9.46
C LEU A 10 -13.41 -5.21 -8.88
N PHE A 11 -14.72 -4.90 -8.78
CA PHE A 11 -15.74 -5.84 -8.31
C PHE A 11 -15.79 -7.15 -9.12
N GLN A 12 -15.66 -7.07 -10.43
CA GLN A 12 -15.71 -8.23 -11.31
C GLN A 12 -14.43 -9.09 -11.22
N ASN A 13 -13.29 -8.51 -10.86
CA ASN A 13 -12.00 -9.21 -10.82
C ASN A 13 -11.52 -9.57 -9.39
N LEU A 14 -12.08 -8.95 -8.35
CA LEU A 14 -11.68 -9.18 -6.97
C LEU A 14 -12.26 -10.45 -6.32
N THR A 15 -13.16 -11.15 -7.00
CA THR A 15 -13.49 -12.54 -6.63
C THR A 15 -12.20 -13.37 -6.55
N SER A 16 -11.25 -13.10 -7.44
CA SER A 16 -9.91 -13.70 -7.45
C SER A 16 -9.06 -13.26 -6.25
N ILE A 17 -9.11 -12.00 -5.80
CA ILE A 17 -8.33 -11.52 -4.64
C ILE A 17 -8.79 -12.21 -3.35
N ALA A 18 -10.08 -12.35 -3.13
CA ALA A 18 -10.60 -13.03 -1.93
C ALA A 18 -10.29 -14.53 -1.93
N ILE A 19 -10.29 -15.16 -3.11
CA ILE A 19 -9.93 -16.58 -3.27
C ILE A 19 -8.42 -16.77 -3.08
N VAL A 20 -7.59 -15.93 -3.68
CA VAL A 20 -6.12 -15.98 -3.55
C VAL A 20 -5.67 -15.66 -2.13
N ALA A 21 -6.36 -14.75 -1.43
CA ALA A 21 -6.05 -14.41 -0.05
C ALA A 21 -6.55 -15.41 1.00
N GLY A 22 -7.34 -16.45 0.61
CA GLY A 22 -7.89 -17.41 1.57
C GLY A 22 -8.76 -16.77 2.66
N MET A 23 -9.40 -15.65 2.36
CA MET A 23 -10.24 -14.91 3.30
C MET A 23 -11.62 -15.55 3.39
N THR A 24 -11.78 -16.49 4.31
CA THR A 24 -13.09 -17.05 4.65
C THR A 24 -13.67 -16.32 5.87
N THR A 25 -14.96 -16.03 5.84
CA THR A 25 -15.73 -15.44 6.94
C THR A 25 -15.86 -16.43 8.09
N SER A 26 -14.94 -16.38 9.06
CA SER A 26 -15.09 -17.06 10.34
C SER A 26 -14.98 -16.02 11.45
N LYS A 27 -16.09 -15.71 12.09
CA LYS A 27 -16.14 -14.89 13.33
C LYS A 27 -15.57 -15.71 14.50
N ASN A 28 -14.26 -15.77 14.61
CA ASN A 28 -13.60 -16.21 15.84
C ASN A 28 -12.33 -15.36 16.00
N THR A 29 -12.01 -14.90 17.18
CA THR A 29 -10.84 -14.10 17.60
C THR A 29 -9.69 -14.06 16.60
N GLN A 30 -9.93 -13.51 15.44
CA GLN A 30 -9.07 -13.65 14.29
C GLN A 30 -8.13 -12.45 14.27
N ARG A 31 -6.84 -12.73 14.29
CA ARG A 31 -5.76 -11.76 14.07
C ARG A 31 -6.01 -11.01 12.76
N THR A 32 -5.78 -9.69 12.76
CA THR A 32 -5.93 -8.84 11.57
C THR A 32 -5.07 -9.35 10.41
N LYS A 33 -5.61 -9.35 9.20
CA LYS A 33 -4.85 -9.61 7.96
C LYS A 33 -4.35 -8.30 7.38
N PHE A 34 -3.09 -8.24 7.00
CA PHE A 34 -2.44 -7.04 6.49
C PHE A 34 -2.30 -7.11 4.96
N ILE A 35 -2.77 -6.08 4.28
CA ILE A 35 -2.57 -5.87 2.84
C ILE A 35 -1.62 -4.69 2.67
N PHE A 36 -0.44 -4.94 2.12
CA PHE A 36 0.55 -3.91 1.84
C PHE A 36 0.43 -3.49 0.37
N ILE A 37 0.18 -2.20 0.12
CA ILE A 37 0.09 -1.63 -1.23
C ILE A 37 1.33 -0.82 -1.51
N THR A 38 2.09 -1.24 -2.51
CA THR A 38 3.26 -0.54 -3.05
C THR A 38 2.97 -0.03 -4.45
N GLY A 39 3.71 0.95 -4.91
CA GLY A 39 3.60 1.44 -6.29
C GLY A 39 4.95 1.65 -6.93
N GLY A 40 4.99 1.49 -8.24
CA GLY A 40 6.21 1.69 -9.01
C GLY A 40 5.96 2.44 -10.31
N VAL A 41 7.02 2.66 -11.07
CA VAL A 41 7.06 3.39 -12.34
C VAL A 41 7.03 4.91 -12.15
N LEU A 42 6.01 5.46 -11.49
CA LEU A 42 5.87 6.91 -11.25
C LEU A 42 5.02 7.20 -10.00
N SER A 43 5.13 8.42 -9.50
CA SER A 43 4.24 8.96 -8.46
C SER A 43 2.82 9.20 -8.98
N SER A 44 1.88 9.46 -8.09
CA SER A 44 0.46 9.76 -8.44
C SER A 44 -0.23 8.65 -9.26
N LEU A 45 0.23 7.42 -9.09
CA LEU A 45 -0.32 6.25 -9.79
C LEU A 45 -1.74 5.87 -9.32
N GLY A 46 -2.19 6.44 -8.19
CA GLY A 46 -3.52 6.20 -7.62
C GLY A 46 -3.55 5.09 -6.55
N LYS A 47 -2.46 4.93 -5.79
CA LYS A 47 -2.40 3.95 -4.68
C LYS A 47 -3.49 4.18 -3.65
N GLY A 48 -3.70 5.42 -3.18
CA GLY A 48 -4.73 5.77 -2.20
C GLY A 48 -6.12 5.42 -2.69
N LEU A 49 -6.42 5.74 -3.94
CA LEU A 49 -7.71 5.37 -4.53
C LEU A 49 -7.89 3.87 -4.67
N ALA A 50 -6.83 3.14 -5.06
CA ALA A 50 -6.86 1.68 -5.13
C ALA A 50 -7.06 1.07 -3.74
N ALA A 51 -6.37 1.59 -2.71
CA ALA A 51 -6.55 1.18 -1.31
C ALA A 51 -8.00 1.37 -0.85
N ALA A 52 -8.56 2.57 -1.05
CA ALA A 52 -9.95 2.89 -0.70
C ALA A 52 -10.95 1.97 -1.43
N ALA A 53 -10.74 1.73 -2.73
CA ALA A 53 -11.60 0.85 -3.52
C ALA A 53 -11.54 -0.61 -3.04
N ILE A 54 -10.36 -1.12 -2.70
CA ILE A 54 -10.19 -2.46 -2.12
C ILE A 54 -10.90 -2.53 -0.78
N GLY A 55 -10.74 -1.52 0.08
CA GLY A 55 -11.43 -1.44 1.37
C GLY A 55 -12.95 -1.47 1.23
N ALA A 56 -13.52 -0.63 0.37
CA ALA A 56 -14.97 -0.62 0.10
C ALA A 56 -15.50 -1.98 -0.38
N LEU A 57 -14.70 -2.70 -1.16
CA LEU A 57 -15.06 -4.03 -1.64
C LEU A 57 -15.02 -5.10 -0.53
N LEU A 58 -14.04 -5.01 0.37
CA LEU A 58 -13.96 -5.89 1.53
C LEU A 58 -15.12 -5.63 2.48
N GLU A 59 -15.47 -4.35 2.74
CA GLU A 59 -16.64 -3.97 3.54
C GLU A 59 -17.94 -4.47 2.92
N SER A 60 -18.10 -4.40 1.60
CA SER A 60 -19.29 -4.94 0.92
C SER A 60 -19.46 -6.45 1.08
N ARG A 61 -18.43 -7.15 1.54
CA ARG A 61 -18.44 -8.58 1.88
C ARG A 61 -18.54 -8.85 3.37
N GLY A 62 -18.79 -7.80 4.16
CA GLY A 62 -19.01 -7.91 5.60
C GLY A 62 -17.73 -7.96 6.44
N LEU A 63 -16.58 -7.60 5.87
CA LEU A 63 -15.32 -7.47 6.61
C LEU A 63 -15.17 -6.04 7.14
N SER A 64 -14.68 -5.88 8.36
CA SER A 64 -14.23 -4.60 8.88
C SER A 64 -12.85 -4.26 8.33
N VAL A 65 -12.64 -2.98 7.96
CA VAL A 65 -11.39 -2.53 7.34
C VAL A 65 -10.84 -1.32 8.08
N THR A 66 -9.54 -1.26 8.24
CA THR A 66 -8.81 -0.06 8.65
C THR A 66 -7.66 0.21 7.68
N PHE A 67 -7.10 1.43 7.73
CA PHE A 67 -6.04 1.83 6.82
C PHE A 67 -4.87 2.42 7.57
N GLN A 68 -3.69 2.41 6.94
CA GLN A 68 -2.56 3.21 7.38
C GLN A 68 -1.76 3.64 6.16
N LYS A 69 -1.26 4.86 6.21
CA LYS A 69 -0.34 5.40 5.20
C LYS A 69 1.03 5.63 5.81
N LEU A 70 2.05 5.17 5.11
CA LEU A 70 3.46 5.34 5.45
C LEU A 70 4.10 6.25 4.40
N ASP A 71 4.41 7.49 4.78
CA ASP A 71 4.94 8.50 3.87
C ASP A 71 6.45 8.67 4.01
N PRO A 72 7.24 8.55 2.93
CA PRO A 72 8.71 8.51 3.00
C PRO A 72 9.37 9.90 3.09
N TYR A 73 8.65 10.97 3.43
CA TYR A 73 9.26 12.28 3.65
C TYR A 73 9.69 12.51 5.11
N ILE A 74 10.62 13.45 5.29
CA ILE A 74 11.26 13.74 6.61
C ILE A 74 10.42 14.67 7.49
N ASN A 75 9.41 15.32 6.96
CA ASN A 75 8.48 16.11 7.79
C ASN A 75 7.85 15.20 8.85
N VAL A 76 7.73 15.68 10.09
CA VAL A 76 7.13 14.91 11.19
C VAL A 76 5.64 14.65 10.92
N ASP A 77 4.97 15.64 10.36
CA ASP A 77 3.60 15.60 9.87
C ASP A 77 3.46 16.54 8.65
N PRO A 78 2.36 16.50 7.90
CA PRO A 78 2.16 17.35 6.73
C PRO A 78 1.68 18.78 7.04
N GLY A 79 1.45 19.14 8.30
CA GLY A 79 0.83 20.42 8.70
C GLY A 79 1.55 21.69 8.22
N THR A 80 2.88 21.60 8.06
CA THR A 80 3.71 22.71 7.57
C THR A 80 4.10 22.57 6.10
N MET A 81 3.61 21.55 5.40
CA MET A 81 3.97 21.30 4.01
C MET A 81 3.19 22.22 3.07
N ASN A 82 3.82 22.55 1.93
CA ASN A 82 3.20 23.38 0.92
C ASN A 82 2.06 22.61 0.21
N PRO A 83 0.80 23.06 0.30
CA PRO A 83 -0.35 22.36 -0.28
C PRO A 83 -0.29 22.27 -1.81
N PHE A 84 0.41 23.16 -2.50
CA PHE A 84 0.62 23.06 -3.95
C PHE A 84 1.55 21.92 -4.37
N GLN A 85 2.39 21.44 -3.44
CA GLN A 85 3.29 20.30 -3.69
C GLN A 85 2.72 18.97 -3.23
N HIS A 86 1.99 18.95 -2.11
CA HIS A 86 1.58 17.72 -1.43
C HIS A 86 0.06 17.55 -1.30
N GLY A 87 -0.72 18.53 -1.75
CA GLY A 87 -2.15 18.57 -1.52
C GLY A 87 -2.52 19.18 -0.17
N GLU A 88 -3.80 19.26 0.10
CA GLU A 88 -4.33 19.78 1.35
C GLU A 88 -4.12 18.79 2.50
N VAL A 89 -3.97 19.31 3.71
CA VAL A 89 -3.89 18.51 4.94
C VAL A 89 -5.29 18.02 5.30
N PHE A 90 -5.39 16.73 5.60
CA PHE A 90 -6.60 16.15 6.19
C PHE A 90 -6.44 16.12 7.72
N VAL A 91 -7.38 16.70 8.45
CA VAL A 91 -7.38 16.70 9.92
C VAL A 91 -8.36 15.65 10.42
N THR A 92 -7.86 14.70 11.21
CA THR A 92 -8.66 13.64 11.80
C THR A 92 -9.48 14.15 13.00
N ASP A 93 -10.49 13.40 13.44
CA ASP A 93 -11.32 13.76 14.58
C ASP A 93 -10.53 13.91 15.89
N ASP A 94 -9.41 13.19 16.04
CA ASP A 94 -8.48 13.30 17.17
C ASP A 94 -7.43 14.43 17.00
N GLY A 95 -7.59 15.27 15.97
CA GLY A 95 -6.79 16.48 15.74
C GLY A 95 -5.44 16.25 15.07
N ALA A 96 -5.16 15.07 14.55
CA ALA A 96 -3.93 14.81 13.83
C ALA A 96 -3.98 15.42 12.42
N GLU A 97 -2.92 16.13 12.05
CA GLU A 97 -2.68 16.60 10.68
C GLU A 97 -2.08 15.46 9.87
N THR A 98 -2.76 15.08 8.79
CA THR A 98 -2.43 13.89 8.01
C THR A 98 -2.46 14.16 6.51
N ASP A 99 -1.98 13.20 5.74
CA ASP A 99 -2.03 13.25 4.28
C ASP A 99 -3.49 13.19 3.76
N LEU A 100 -3.72 13.81 2.61
CA LEU A 100 -5.03 13.89 1.94
C LEU A 100 -5.66 12.52 1.66
N ASP A 101 -4.86 11.47 1.47
CA ASP A 101 -5.38 10.14 1.19
C ASP A 101 -6.23 9.58 2.34
N MET A 102 -6.07 10.08 3.58
CA MET A 102 -6.96 9.74 4.70
C MET A 102 -8.41 10.10 4.37
N GLY A 103 -8.64 11.27 3.75
CA GLY A 103 -9.96 11.68 3.27
C GLY A 103 -10.51 10.80 2.16
N HIS A 104 -9.67 10.18 1.34
CA HIS A 104 -10.12 9.20 0.37
C HIS A 104 -10.59 7.92 1.05
N TYR A 105 -9.88 7.44 2.08
CA TYR A 105 -10.28 6.24 2.81
C TYR A 105 -11.64 6.42 3.48
N GLU A 106 -11.84 7.51 4.22
CA GLU A 106 -13.13 7.81 4.87
C GLU A 106 -14.27 8.04 3.88
N ARG A 107 -13.99 8.61 2.70
CA ARG A 107 -15.02 8.86 1.68
C ARG A 107 -15.62 7.59 1.11
N TYR A 108 -14.83 6.52 1.00
CA TYR A 108 -15.25 5.29 0.31
C TYR A 108 -15.53 4.12 1.22
N THR A 109 -15.19 4.23 2.51
CA THR A 109 -15.38 3.17 3.51
C THR A 109 -16.03 3.73 4.78
N ASN A 110 -16.35 2.86 5.72
CA ASN A 110 -16.83 3.26 7.05
C ASN A 110 -15.69 3.37 8.08
N ALA A 111 -14.46 3.24 7.65
CA ALA A 111 -13.29 3.36 8.52
C ALA A 111 -13.12 4.83 8.97
N VAL A 112 -12.87 5.04 10.26
CA VAL A 112 -12.56 6.35 10.83
C VAL A 112 -11.07 6.46 11.06
N MET A 113 -10.48 7.51 10.51
CA MET A 113 -9.03 7.76 10.59
C MET A 113 -8.65 8.51 11.88
N SER A 114 -7.47 8.24 12.37
CA SER A 114 -6.89 8.83 13.57
C SER A 114 -5.38 8.99 13.39
N GLN A 115 -4.70 9.55 14.37
CA GLN A 115 -3.23 9.69 14.36
C GLN A 115 -2.46 8.37 14.18
N LYS A 116 -3.09 7.21 14.40
CA LYS A 116 -2.48 5.88 14.16
C LYS A 116 -2.42 5.51 12.69
N ASN A 117 -3.16 6.21 11.86
CA ASN A 117 -3.37 5.84 10.47
C ASN A 117 -2.40 6.53 9.51
N ASN A 118 -1.58 7.50 9.98
CA ASN A 118 -0.55 8.13 9.17
C ASN A 118 0.78 8.22 9.92
N TYR A 119 1.84 7.71 9.30
CA TYR A 119 3.21 7.80 9.79
C TYR A 119 4.13 8.28 8.68
N THR A 120 4.98 9.26 9.01
CA THR A 120 6.03 9.74 8.14
C THR A 120 7.38 9.19 8.54
N THR A 121 8.35 9.18 7.65
CA THR A 121 9.76 8.90 7.99
C THR A 121 10.22 9.81 9.14
N GLY A 122 9.89 11.11 9.09
CA GLY A 122 10.25 12.06 10.13
C GLY A 122 9.72 11.68 11.49
N ARG A 123 8.45 11.29 11.59
CA ARG A 123 7.84 10.83 12.85
C ARG A 123 8.51 9.58 13.40
N ILE A 124 8.81 8.60 12.55
CA ILE A 124 9.50 7.35 12.94
C ILE A 124 10.92 7.66 13.45
N TYR A 125 11.72 8.42 12.69
CA TYR A 125 13.08 8.77 13.10
C TYR A 125 13.10 9.64 14.35
N HIS A 126 12.21 10.60 14.48
CA HIS A 126 12.08 11.43 15.67
C HIS A 126 11.80 10.57 16.92
N SER A 127 10.92 9.58 16.82
CA SER A 127 10.66 8.63 17.90
C SER A 127 11.92 7.87 18.31
N VAL A 128 12.61 7.26 17.35
CA VAL A 128 13.84 6.47 17.63
C VAL A 128 14.94 7.35 18.20
N ILE A 129 15.18 8.53 17.65
CA ILE A 129 16.19 9.48 18.16
C ILE A 129 15.84 9.93 19.59
N THR A 130 14.56 10.19 19.85
CA THR A 130 14.12 10.57 21.20
C THR A 130 14.34 9.44 22.21
N LYS A 131 14.06 8.20 21.86
CA LYS A 131 14.32 7.01 22.67
C LYS A 131 15.83 6.85 22.94
N GLU A 132 16.67 7.06 21.91
CA GLU A 132 18.13 7.03 22.04
C GLU A 132 18.60 8.08 23.06
N ARG A 133 18.17 9.34 22.92
CA ARG A 133 18.53 10.43 23.83
C ARG A 133 18.10 10.21 25.28
N ARG A 134 17.05 9.43 25.48
CA ARG A 134 16.59 9.01 26.82
C ARG A 134 17.32 7.78 27.38
N GLY A 135 18.23 7.19 26.61
CA GLY A 135 19.00 6.02 27.00
C GLY A 135 18.22 4.70 26.94
N GLU A 136 17.10 4.64 26.26
CA GLU A 136 16.24 3.45 26.19
C GLU A 136 16.91 2.27 25.48
N TYR A 137 17.96 2.52 24.68
CA TYR A 137 18.75 1.48 24.04
C TYR A 137 20.00 1.04 24.82
N LEU A 138 20.14 1.48 26.08
CA LEU A 138 21.17 1.04 27.04
C LEU A 138 22.60 1.14 26.49
N GLY A 139 22.91 2.15 25.69
CA GLY A 139 24.22 2.37 25.07
C GLY A 139 24.51 1.52 23.82
N GLY A 140 23.52 0.78 23.32
CA GLY A 140 23.64 0.05 22.06
C GLY A 140 23.74 0.99 20.85
N THR A 141 24.42 0.55 19.79
CA THR A 141 24.48 1.27 18.52
C THR A 141 23.11 1.22 17.84
N VAL A 142 22.47 2.39 17.67
CA VAL A 142 21.15 2.50 17.01
C VAL A 142 21.33 2.62 15.50
N GLN A 143 20.68 1.76 14.72
CA GLN A 143 20.82 1.64 13.27
C GLN A 143 19.44 1.60 12.58
N VAL A 144 19.41 1.77 11.26
CA VAL A 144 18.15 1.64 10.50
C VAL A 144 17.55 0.25 10.70
N ILE A 145 18.34 -0.79 10.58
CA ILE A 145 17.97 -2.15 10.95
C ILE A 145 18.74 -2.53 12.22
N PRO A 146 18.07 -2.93 13.31
CA PRO A 146 16.62 -3.17 13.42
C PRO A 146 15.80 -1.98 13.92
N HIS A 147 16.37 -0.89 14.44
CA HIS A 147 15.66 0.06 15.29
C HIS A 147 14.59 0.87 14.55
N ILE A 148 14.89 1.39 13.37
CA ILE A 148 13.91 2.09 12.52
C ILE A 148 12.89 1.11 11.98
N THR A 149 13.31 -0.06 11.50
CA THR A 149 12.39 -1.07 10.99
C THR A 149 11.46 -1.61 12.07
N ASP A 150 11.93 -1.78 13.30
CA ASP A 150 11.10 -2.22 14.41
C ASP A 150 10.09 -1.14 14.82
N GLU A 151 10.48 0.14 14.80
CA GLU A 151 9.55 1.25 15.04
C GLU A 151 8.44 1.31 13.98
N ILE A 152 8.78 1.10 12.69
CA ILE A 152 7.80 1.02 11.61
C ILE A 152 6.88 -0.19 11.81
N LYS A 153 7.45 -1.36 12.13
CA LYS A 153 6.65 -2.56 12.40
C LYS A 153 5.71 -2.35 13.58
N ALA A 154 6.18 -1.72 14.65
CA ALA A 154 5.36 -1.39 15.81
C ALA A 154 4.20 -0.45 15.44
N ALA A 155 4.44 0.56 14.59
CA ALA A 155 3.40 1.45 14.09
C ALA A 155 2.32 0.70 13.28
N VAL A 156 2.72 -0.23 12.42
CA VAL A 156 1.79 -1.07 11.64
C VAL A 156 0.99 -2.00 12.56
N LEU A 157 1.65 -2.64 13.52
CA LEU A 157 1.02 -3.60 14.42
C LEU A 157 0.06 -2.96 15.43
N GLN A 158 0.01 -1.62 15.58
CA GLN A 158 -1.04 -0.95 16.35
C GLN A 158 -2.44 -1.20 15.77
N LEU A 159 -2.53 -1.60 14.51
CA LEU A 159 -3.80 -1.93 13.88
C LEU A 159 -4.21 -3.40 14.07
N ASP A 160 -3.35 -4.24 14.64
CA ASP A 160 -3.69 -5.64 14.90
C ASP A 160 -4.84 -5.75 15.91
N GLY A 161 -5.84 -6.55 15.60
CA GLY A 161 -7.05 -6.71 16.41
C GLY A 161 -8.07 -5.56 16.31
N THR A 162 -7.81 -4.50 15.50
CA THR A 162 -8.75 -3.37 15.35
C THR A 162 -9.80 -3.59 14.24
N ALA A 163 -9.48 -4.42 13.25
CA ALA A 163 -10.35 -4.78 12.14
C ALA A 163 -9.97 -6.16 11.59
N ASP A 164 -10.83 -6.73 10.74
CA ASP A 164 -10.53 -7.99 10.05
C ASP A 164 -9.35 -7.83 9.08
N VAL A 165 -9.27 -6.66 8.43
CA VAL A 165 -8.23 -6.32 7.45
C VAL A 165 -7.68 -4.93 7.68
N ALA A 166 -6.35 -4.81 7.71
CA ALA A 166 -5.61 -3.55 7.68
C ALA A 166 -4.94 -3.36 6.32
N ILE A 167 -5.24 -2.27 5.65
CA ILE A 167 -4.64 -1.90 4.36
C ILE A 167 -3.57 -0.85 4.61
N ILE A 168 -2.32 -1.19 4.32
CA ILE A 168 -1.16 -0.33 4.55
C ILE A 168 -0.65 0.17 3.20
N GLU A 169 -0.80 1.45 2.94
CA GLU A 169 -0.27 2.09 1.73
C GLU A 169 1.14 2.59 1.97
N ILE A 170 2.07 2.16 1.14
CA ILE A 170 3.45 2.68 1.14
C ILE A 170 3.53 3.84 0.16
N GLY A 171 3.80 5.04 0.69
CA GLY A 171 4.00 6.25 -0.09
C GLY A 171 5.27 6.17 -0.95
N GLY A 172 5.38 7.09 -1.90
CA GLY A 172 6.52 7.13 -2.84
C GLY A 172 6.48 6.03 -3.91
N THR A 173 7.61 5.86 -4.57
CA THR A 173 7.79 4.91 -5.68
C THR A 173 8.84 3.86 -5.29
N VAL A 174 8.54 2.59 -5.55
CA VAL A 174 9.52 1.51 -5.31
C VAL A 174 10.76 1.75 -6.16
N GLY A 175 11.90 1.80 -5.50
CA GLY A 175 13.19 2.15 -6.09
C GLY A 175 13.77 3.46 -5.57
N ASP A 176 12.93 4.33 -5.00
CA ASP A 176 13.38 5.55 -4.35
C ASP A 176 14.05 5.22 -3.00
N ILE A 177 15.15 5.90 -2.70
CA ILE A 177 15.98 5.60 -1.53
C ILE A 177 15.27 5.87 -0.21
N GLU A 178 14.42 6.89 -0.19
CA GLU A 178 13.65 7.31 0.98
C GLU A 178 12.59 6.30 1.42
N GLY A 179 12.11 5.45 0.49
CA GLY A 179 11.12 4.42 0.77
C GLY A 179 11.70 3.12 1.34
N LEU A 180 13.02 2.91 1.23
CA LEU A 180 13.66 1.63 1.57
C LEU A 180 13.40 1.15 3.01
N PRO A 181 13.41 2.00 4.06
CA PRO A 181 13.13 1.52 5.42
C PRO A 181 11.71 0.95 5.58
N PHE A 182 10.73 1.53 4.88
CA PHE A 182 9.35 1.02 4.87
C PHE A 182 9.26 -0.32 4.13
N ILE A 183 9.90 -0.41 2.96
CA ILE A 183 9.95 -1.66 2.18
C ILE A 183 10.59 -2.78 2.99
N GLU A 184 11.72 -2.49 3.66
CA GLU A 184 12.40 -3.46 4.52
C GLU A 184 11.52 -3.87 5.71
N ALA A 185 10.85 -2.94 6.37
CA ALA A 185 9.98 -3.24 7.49
C ALA A 185 8.79 -4.15 7.10
N ILE A 186 8.11 -3.86 5.99
CA ILE A 186 7.00 -4.71 5.53
C ILE A 186 7.49 -6.09 5.05
N ARG A 187 8.70 -6.16 4.46
CA ARG A 187 9.33 -7.44 4.12
C ARG A 187 9.52 -8.32 5.38
N GLN A 188 10.04 -7.72 6.47
CA GLN A 188 10.19 -8.40 7.75
C GLN A 188 8.85 -8.82 8.33
N LEU A 189 7.84 -7.95 8.29
CA LEU A 189 6.50 -8.24 8.82
C LEU A 189 5.87 -9.50 8.20
N ARG A 190 6.11 -9.79 6.92
CA ARG A 190 5.61 -11.04 6.33
C ARG A 190 6.20 -12.29 6.97
N VAL A 191 7.45 -12.20 7.42
CA VAL A 191 8.11 -13.30 8.15
C VAL A 191 7.55 -13.40 9.57
N ASP A 192 7.42 -12.25 10.26
CA ASP A 192 6.95 -12.18 11.64
C ASP A 192 5.48 -12.60 11.78
N LEU A 193 4.63 -12.18 10.85
CA LEU A 193 3.19 -12.47 10.82
C LEU A 193 2.87 -13.86 10.30
N GLY A 194 3.67 -14.36 9.37
CA GLY A 194 3.41 -15.56 8.58
C GLY A 194 2.67 -15.25 7.26
N ARG A 195 2.89 -16.12 6.26
CA ARG A 195 2.38 -15.93 4.89
C ARG A 195 0.85 -15.79 4.79
N GLY A 196 0.09 -16.36 5.71
CA GLY A 196 -1.37 -16.30 5.71
C GLY A 196 -1.94 -14.97 6.20
N TYR A 197 -1.10 -14.07 6.75
CA TYR A 197 -1.53 -12.81 7.37
C TYR A 197 -1.01 -11.55 6.65
N ALA A 198 -0.13 -11.70 5.66
CA ALA A 198 0.43 -10.59 4.90
C ALA A 198 0.29 -10.85 3.40
N LEU A 199 -0.28 -9.88 2.67
CA LEU A 199 -0.48 -9.88 1.22
C LEU A 199 0.18 -8.64 0.62
N TYR A 200 0.91 -8.79 -0.49
CA TYR A 200 1.52 -7.68 -1.21
C TYR A 200 0.79 -7.41 -2.53
N ILE A 201 0.26 -6.21 -2.66
CA ILE A 201 -0.30 -5.68 -3.90
C ILE A 201 0.67 -4.65 -4.46
N HIS A 202 1.07 -4.80 -5.70
CA HIS A 202 1.91 -3.83 -6.38
C HIS A 202 1.15 -3.15 -7.50
N LEU A 203 1.00 -1.82 -7.37
CA LEU A 203 0.38 -0.98 -8.38
C LEU A 203 1.44 -0.53 -9.39
N THR A 204 1.14 -0.63 -10.67
CA THR A 204 2.08 -0.30 -11.75
C THR A 204 1.37 0.31 -12.94
N LEU A 205 2.12 0.96 -13.82
CA LEU A 205 1.64 1.54 -15.07
C LEU A 205 1.97 0.64 -16.26
N VAL A 206 0.98 0.42 -17.09
CA VAL A 206 1.11 -0.24 -18.40
C VAL A 206 0.74 0.79 -19.49
N PRO A 207 1.71 1.60 -19.95
CA PRO A 207 1.42 2.71 -20.83
C PRO A 207 1.05 2.23 -22.25
N PHE A 208 0.12 2.95 -22.86
CA PHE A 208 -0.16 2.86 -24.30
C PHE A 208 0.67 3.90 -25.05
N ILE A 209 1.53 3.44 -25.95
CA ILE A 209 2.38 4.34 -26.75
C ILE A 209 1.64 4.66 -28.06
N LYS A 210 0.98 5.81 -28.11
CA LYS A 210 0.14 6.23 -29.25
C LYS A 210 0.89 6.18 -30.59
N ALA A 211 2.15 6.62 -30.63
CA ALA A 211 2.97 6.60 -31.84
C ALA A 211 3.28 5.19 -32.36
N ALA A 212 3.32 4.20 -31.45
CA ALA A 212 3.57 2.80 -31.80
C ALA A 212 2.29 1.97 -31.91
N GLY A 213 1.15 2.50 -31.47
CA GLY A 213 -0.13 1.80 -31.44
C GLY A 213 -0.16 0.58 -30.52
N GLU A 214 0.69 0.54 -29.50
CA GLU A 214 0.85 -0.66 -28.67
C GLU A 214 1.02 -0.37 -27.18
N VAL A 215 0.63 -1.35 -26.37
CA VAL A 215 0.80 -1.37 -24.91
C VAL A 215 2.19 -1.89 -24.56
N LYS A 216 2.87 -1.25 -23.61
CA LYS A 216 4.22 -1.61 -23.16
C LYS A 216 4.21 -2.17 -21.74
N THR A 217 4.61 -3.43 -21.61
CA THR A 217 4.70 -4.14 -20.30
C THR A 217 6.06 -3.98 -19.61
N LYS A 218 7.06 -3.41 -20.30
CA LYS A 218 8.43 -3.25 -19.76
C LYS A 218 8.49 -2.45 -18.46
N PRO A 219 7.80 -1.30 -18.31
CA PRO A 219 7.81 -0.53 -17.06
C PRO A 219 7.34 -1.36 -15.87
N THR A 220 6.26 -2.13 -16.03
CA THR A 220 5.76 -3.06 -15.02
C THR A 220 6.81 -4.11 -14.65
N GLN A 221 7.44 -4.76 -15.63
CA GLN A 221 8.46 -5.76 -15.39
C GLN A 221 9.65 -5.20 -14.60
N HIS A 222 10.10 -3.98 -14.93
CA HIS A 222 11.22 -3.35 -14.23
C HIS A 222 10.84 -2.95 -12.80
N SER A 223 9.64 -2.41 -12.61
CA SER A 223 9.12 -2.06 -11.29
C SER A 223 9.03 -3.27 -10.36
N VAL A 224 8.46 -4.38 -10.85
CA VAL A 224 8.37 -5.63 -10.09
C VAL A 224 9.76 -6.20 -9.78
N ARG A 225 10.68 -6.18 -10.75
CA ARG A 225 12.07 -6.63 -10.51
C ARG A 225 12.77 -5.81 -9.42
N LYS A 226 12.51 -4.50 -9.37
CA LYS A 226 13.06 -3.66 -8.29
C LYS A 226 12.48 -4.06 -6.94
N LEU A 227 11.17 -4.26 -6.83
CA LEU A 227 10.54 -4.75 -5.61
C LEU A 227 11.08 -6.13 -5.17
N GLN A 228 11.28 -7.03 -6.13
CA GLN A 228 11.87 -8.35 -5.89
C GLN A 228 13.33 -8.26 -5.41
N ALA A 229 14.11 -7.31 -5.96
CA ALA A 229 15.48 -7.05 -5.51
C ALA A 229 15.53 -6.55 -4.06
N ASP A 230 14.50 -5.82 -3.62
CA ASP A 230 14.31 -5.41 -2.23
C ASP A 230 13.70 -6.53 -1.35
N GLY A 231 13.56 -7.75 -1.88
CA GLY A 231 13.14 -8.96 -1.15
C GLY A 231 11.63 -9.21 -1.07
N ILE A 232 10.82 -8.49 -1.84
CA ILE A 232 9.36 -8.64 -1.85
C ILE A 232 8.89 -9.20 -3.18
N GLN A 233 8.25 -10.37 -3.15
CA GLN A 233 7.47 -10.91 -4.25
C GLN A 233 6.03 -10.41 -4.12
N PRO A 234 5.49 -9.62 -5.07
CA PRO A 234 4.07 -9.26 -5.04
C PRO A 234 3.20 -10.49 -5.25
N ASP A 235 2.08 -10.53 -4.54
CA ASP A 235 1.06 -11.56 -4.70
C ASP A 235 0.07 -11.17 -5.79
N ILE A 236 -0.19 -9.86 -5.95
CA ILE A 236 -1.13 -9.30 -6.92
C ILE A 236 -0.50 -8.09 -7.61
N LEU A 237 -0.73 -7.98 -8.91
CA LEU A 237 -0.41 -6.80 -9.70
C LEU A 237 -1.70 -6.06 -10.06
N VAL A 238 -1.75 -4.76 -9.79
CA VAL A 238 -2.78 -3.85 -10.29
C VAL A 238 -2.16 -2.99 -11.37
N CYS A 239 -2.56 -3.22 -12.60
CA CYS A 239 -1.98 -2.63 -13.81
C CYS A 239 -2.86 -1.48 -14.30
N ARG A 240 -2.49 -0.23 -13.93
CA ARG A 240 -3.15 0.96 -14.46
C ARG A 240 -2.82 1.13 -15.93
N THR A 241 -3.82 1.44 -16.76
CA THR A 241 -3.69 1.57 -18.21
C THR A 241 -4.81 2.43 -18.80
N GLU A 242 -4.54 3.08 -19.93
CA GLU A 242 -5.54 3.85 -20.69
C GLU A 242 -6.44 2.94 -21.57
N VAL A 243 -5.98 1.73 -21.90
CA VAL A 243 -6.66 0.83 -22.83
C VAL A 243 -6.75 -0.59 -22.26
N PRO A 244 -7.69 -1.43 -22.70
CA PRO A 244 -7.77 -2.82 -22.26
C PRO A 244 -6.45 -3.58 -22.50
N ILE A 245 -6.08 -4.43 -21.56
CA ILE A 245 -4.94 -5.36 -21.67
C ILE A 245 -5.50 -6.72 -22.07
N ASP A 246 -5.04 -7.25 -23.19
CA ASP A 246 -5.44 -8.57 -23.66
C ASP A 246 -4.82 -9.71 -22.84
N ASP A 247 -5.33 -10.90 -23.04
CA ASP A 247 -4.89 -12.09 -22.32
C ASP A 247 -3.43 -12.45 -22.56
N SER A 248 -2.91 -12.20 -23.77
CA SER A 248 -1.51 -12.51 -24.11
C SER A 248 -0.54 -11.59 -23.35
N LEU A 249 -0.90 -10.32 -23.19
CA LEU A 249 -0.13 -9.37 -22.38
C LEU A 249 -0.21 -9.69 -20.90
N LYS A 250 -1.37 -10.18 -20.40
CA LYS A 250 -1.48 -10.67 -19.01
C LYS A 250 -0.61 -11.89 -18.79
N ASP A 251 -0.61 -12.86 -19.70
CA ASP A 251 0.26 -14.04 -19.64
C ASP A 251 1.73 -13.64 -19.60
N LYS A 252 2.12 -12.69 -20.45
CA LYS A 252 3.47 -12.13 -20.45
C LYS A 252 3.84 -11.46 -19.13
N MET A 253 2.97 -10.62 -18.56
CA MET A 253 3.23 -9.99 -17.27
C MET A 253 3.28 -11.00 -16.15
N ALA A 254 2.37 -11.96 -16.11
CA ALA A 254 2.36 -13.06 -15.15
C ALA A 254 3.69 -13.82 -15.13
N LEU A 255 4.17 -14.21 -16.32
CA LEU A 255 5.43 -14.92 -16.47
C LEU A 255 6.63 -14.09 -16.00
N PHE A 256 6.75 -12.83 -16.45
CA PHE A 256 7.92 -11.99 -16.14
C PHE A 256 7.94 -11.45 -14.72
N CYS A 257 6.77 -11.33 -14.10
CA CYS A 257 6.61 -10.82 -12.73
C CYS A 257 6.45 -11.92 -11.69
N ASN A 258 6.44 -13.19 -12.12
CA ASN A 258 6.28 -14.37 -11.26
C ASN A 258 5.01 -14.28 -10.39
N VAL A 259 3.88 -13.99 -11.03
CA VAL A 259 2.55 -13.99 -10.40
C VAL A 259 1.59 -14.86 -11.22
N PRO A 260 0.53 -15.42 -10.61
CA PRO A 260 -0.52 -16.09 -11.37
C PRO A 260 -1.21 -15.12 -12.35
N LYS A 261 -1.67 -15.61 -13.51
CA LYS A 261 -2.40 -14.79 -14.49
C LYS A 261 -3.61 -14.09 -13.85
N ASP A 262 -4.35 -14.81 -13.03
CA ASP A 262 -5.54 -14.29 -12.34
C ASP A 262 -5.23 -13.20 -11.30
N ALA A 263 -3.96 -13.08 -10.90
CA ALA A 263 -3.47 -12.02 -10.02
C ALA A 263 -2.99 -10.78 -10.81
N VAL A 264 -3.06 -10.78 -12.13
CA VAL A 264 -2.79 -9.59 -12.97
C VAL A 264 -4.11 -8.87 -13.23
N ILE A 265 -4.38 -7.86 -12.43
CA ILE A 265 -5.62 -7.08 -12.46
C ILE A 265 -5.43 -5.85 -13.34
N THR A 266 -6.28 -5.67 -14.34
CA THR A 266 -6.28 -4.47 -15.17
C THR A 266 -7.09 -3.37 -14.50
N ALA A 267 -6.54 -2.17 -14.36
CA ALA A 267 -7.22 -0.97 -13.89
C ALA A 267 -7.22 0.07 -15.02
N ILE A 268 -8.34 0.15 -15.75
CA ILE A 268 -8.47 1.05 -16.91
C ILE A 268 -8.86 2.44 -16.42
N ASP A 269 -8.15 3.46 -16.89
CA ASP A 269 -8.54 4.86 -16.68
C ASP A 269 -9.92 5.09 -17.32
N VAL A 270 -10.78 5.78 -16.60
CA VAL A 270 -12.15 6.10 -17.04
C VAL A 270 -12.41 7.59 -16.87
N ASP A 271 -13.10 8.18 -17.86
CA ASP A 271 -13.52 9.60 -17.88
C ASP A 271 -14.52 9.93 -16.76
#